data_5c3884719144ddeabd025dcf8c9d28cd
#
_entry.id   5c3884719144ddeabd025dcf8c9d28cd
#
_cell.length_a   1.000
_cell.length_b   1.000
_cell.length_c   1.000
_cell.angle_alpha   90.00
_cell.angle_beta   90.00
_cell.angle_gamma   90.00
#
_symmetry.space_group_name_H-M   'P 1'
#
loop_
_entity.id
_entity.type
_entity.pdbx_description
1 polymer ?
#
loop_
_entity_poly.entity_id
_entity_poly.type
_entity_poly.pdbx_seq_one_letter_code
_entity_poly.pdbx_strand_id
1 'polypeptide(L)'
;NGKAVCPESLTAVVNEKAMVNGKLSIYPDEAVVLNGTVKLDKSFLIRAQDRLYWTEKQFVAVDAKLNADALAAKGTRFAASKAVIAEPLAEKLVPLFTENTELVILPEGAAFVDDDLKLTPAALRRYGCKLYVTGDVNIPAESAGVLEKVEYLHVGGDVTITAAAEDAFYAISDTDYKELRVLKGRLVNDMPMVRITSEMLNLDADGISCTDCALVTLDKALTAEEIVEKLHISDCACIRCTMAQEAAVSAVSTDVAQIKVTDAPEERDDGETVRRMGAQLTL
;
A
#
# COMPACT_ATOMS: atom_id res chain seq x y z
N ASN A 1 -20.05 5.47 4.12
CA ASN A 1 -19.05 4.43 4.35
C ASN A 1 -18.20 4.85 5.54
N GLY A 2 -18.45 4.26 6.69
CA GLY A 2 -17.75 4.56 7.93
C GLY A 2 -17.34 3.31 8.67
N LYS A 3 -16.47 3.49 9.66
CA LYS A 3 -16.01 2.47 10.57
C LYS A 3 -16.63 2.73 11.92
N ALA A 4 -17.28 1.73 12.49
CA ALA A 4 -17.85 1.81 13.82
C ALA A 4 -17.15 0.84 14.76
N VAL A 5 -16.99 1.25 16.02
CA VAL A 5 -16.39 0.44 17.07
C VAL A 5 -17.37 0.43 18.24
N CYS A 6 -17.72 -0.73 18.75
CA CYS A 6 -18.63 -0.84 19.89
C CYS A 6 -18.21 -1.92 20.88
N PRO A 7 -18.55 -1.78 22.17
CA PRO A 7 -18.37 -2.83 23.16
C PRO A 7 -19.29 -4.02 22.86
N GLU A 8 -18.89 -5.20 23.28
CA GLU A 8 -19.61 -6.45 23.04
C GLU A 8 -21.07 -6.39 23.54
N SER A 9 -21.31 -5.79 24.71
CA SER A 9 -22.64 -5.64 25.30
C SER A 9 -23.60 -4.81 24.47
N LEU A 10 -23.11 -3.91 23.62
CA LEU A 10 -23.94 -3.04 22.77
C LEU A 10 -24.14 -3.57 21.33
N THR A 11 -23.56 -4.69 20.98
CA THR A 11 -23.60 -5.24 19.60
C THR A 11 -25.04 -5.49 19.12
N ALA A 12 -25.89 -6.07 19.98
CA ALA A 12 -27.30 -6.31 19.64
C ALA A 12 -28.07 -5.02 19.37
N VAL A 13 -27.85 -3.99 20.19
CA VAL A 13 -28.51 -2.68 20.04
C VAL A 13 -28.03 -1.97 18.77
N VAL A 14 -26.75 -2.04 18.46
CA VAL A 14 -26.17 -1.45 17.22
C VAL A 14 -26.77 -2.13 16.00
N ASN A 15 -26.83 -3.44 15.97
CA ASN A 15 -27.39 -4.22 14.85
C ASN A 15 -28.90 -3.97 14.65
N GLU A 16 -29.64 -3.71 15.72
CA GLU A 16 -31.08 -3.42 15.65
C GLU A 16 -31.38 -1.97 15.23
N LYS A 17 -30.60 -1.00 15.71
CA LYS A 17 -30.94 0.43 15.64
C LYS A 17 -30.06 1.24 14.69
N ALA A 18 -28.95 0.70 14.19
CA ALA A 18 -28.03 1.42 13.33
C ALA A 18 -27.79 0.69 12.00
N MET A 19 -27.94 1.39 10.89
CA MET A 19 -27.41 0.93 9.61
C MET A 19 -25.92 1.26 9.55
N VAL A 20 -25.06 0.28 9.83
CA VAL A 20 -23.63 0.44 9.67
C VAL A 20 -23.24 0.05 8.24
N ASN A 21 -23.17 1.05 7.34
CA ASN A 21 -22.62 0.86 6.00
C ASN A 21 -21.09 0.86 6.04
N GLY A 22 -20.49 -0.20 6.59
CA GLY A 22 -19.05 -0.30 6.77
C GLY A 22 -18.64 -1.43 7.73
N LYS A 23 -17.41 -1.38 8.22
CA LYS A 23 -16.89 -2.37 9.16
C LYS A 23 -17.30 -2.03 10.59
N LEU A 24 -17.97 -2.99 11.26
CA LEU A 24 -18.21 -2.92 12.70
C LEU A 24 -17.14 -3.76 13.41
N SER A 25 -16.35 -3.12 14.28
CA SER A 25 -15.37 -3.79 15.13
C SER A 25 -15.87 -3.85 16.57
N ILE A 26 -15.86 -5.03 17.16
CA ILE A 26 -16.38 -5.28 18.50
C ILE A 26 -15.19 -5.50 19.43
N TYR A 27 -15.26 -4.94 20.63
CA TYR A 27 -14.24 -5.11 21.67
C TYR A 27 -14.87 -5.60 22.99
N PRO A 28 -14.12 -6.36 23.82
CA PRO A 28 -14.59 -6.76 25.16
C PRO A 28 -14.89 -5.58 26.06
N ASP A 29 -15.98 -5.63 26.83
CA ASP A 29 -16.46 -4.51 27.66
C ASP A 29 -15.43 -4.00 28.67
N GLU A 30 -14.58 -4.88 29.20
CA GLU A 30 -13.54 -4.53 30.16
C GLU A 30 -12.26 -3.97 29.51
N ALA A 31 -12.18 -3.96 28.18
CA ALA A 31 -10.97 -3.57 27.50
C ALA A 31 -10.74 -2.07 27.50
N VAL A 32 -9.50 -1.68 27.65
CA VAL A 32 -9.03 -0.31 27.36
C VAL A 32 -8.83 -0.19 25.86
N VAL A 33 -9.65 0.61 25.21
CA VAL A 33 -9.61 0.83 23.76
C VAL A 33 -8.49 1.77 23.39
N LEU A 34 -7.60 1.30 22.51
CA LEU A 34 -6.49 2.07 21.94
C LEU A 34 -6.72 2.25 20.43
N ASN A 35 -6.22 3.33 19.86
CA ASN A 35 -6.42 3.65 18.45
C ASN A 35 -5.18 3.33 17.61
N GLY A 36 -5.41 2.74 16.43
CA GLY A 36 -4.38 2.52 15.41
C GLY A 36 -3.36 1.44 15.76
N THR A 37 -2.17 1.55 15.20
CA THR A 37 -1.02 0.69 15.53
C THR A 37 -0.44 1.09 16.88
N VAL A 38 -0.38 0.14 17.80
CA VAL A 38 0.10 0.35 19.18
C VAL A 38 1.48 -0.28 19.35
N LYS A 39 2.49 0.54 19.62
CA LYS A 39 3.85 0.04 19.88
C LYS A 39 3.98 -0.37 21.35
N LEU A 40 4.34 -1.62 21.56
CA LEU A 40 4.72 -2.12 22.89
C LEU A 40 6.20 -1.78 23.09
N ASP A 41 6.45 -0.64 23.69
CA ASP A 41 7.75 -0.10 23.97
C ASP A 41 7.92 0.23 25.47
N LYS A 42 9.06 0.82 25.84
CA LYS A 42 9.30 1.26 27.22
C LYS A 42 8.25 2.24 27.73
N SER A 43 7.72 3.10 26.86
CA SER A 43 6.70 4.09 27.24
C SER A 43 5.36 3.42 27.53
N PHE A 44 5.00 2.40 26.73
CA PHE A 44 3.83 1.57 26.99
C PHE A 44 4.00 0.81 28.33
N LEU A 45 5.14 0.14 28.51
CA LEU A 45 5.44 -0.62 29.73
C LEU A 45 5.26 0.22 31.01
N ILE A 46 5.71 1.48 31.02
CA ILE A 46 5.56 2.36 32.19
C ILE A 46 4.08 2.57 32.53
N ARG A 47 3.22 2.74 31.54
CA ARG A 47 1.78 3.03 31.68
C ARG A 47 0.90 1.80 31.83
N ALA A 48 1.40 0.63 31.43
CA ALA A 48 0.68 -0.61 31.47
C ALA A 48 0.22 -0.99 32.88
N GLN A 49 -1.00 -1.50 32.99
CA GLN A 49 -1.65 -1.95 34.23
C GLN A 49 -2.23 -3.35 34.03
N ASP A 50 -2.73 -3.98 35.11
CA ASP A 50 -3.48 -5.23 35.04
C ASP A 50 -4.84 -5.02 34.36
N ARG A 51 -4.83 -4.99 33.03
CA ARG A 51 -6.00 -4.75 32.17
C ARG A 51 -5.84 -5.44 30.82
N LEU A 52 -6.99 -5.67 30.17
CA LEU A 52 -7.04 -6.03 28.77
C LEU A 52 -6.95 -4.74 27.93
N TYR A 53 -5.98 -4.66 27.04
CA TYR A 53 -5.85 -3.58 26.06
C TYR A 53 -6.30 -4.10 24.69
N TRP A 54 -7.15 -3.34 24.02
CA TRP A 54 -7.67 -3.68 22.71
C TRP A 54 -7.36 -2.59 21.69
N THR A 55 -6.99 -3.02 20.49
CA THR A 55 -6.94 -2.15 19.31
C THR A 55 -7.50 -2.87 18.10
N GLU A 56 -8.16 -2.12 17.24
CA GLU A 56 -8.69 -2.67 15.99
C GLU A 56 -7.60 -3.00 14.97
N LYS A 57 -6.48 -2.28 15.01
CA LYS A 57 -5.38 -2.52 14.08
C LYS A 57 -4.44 -3.61 14.60
N GLN A 58 -3.36 -3.23 15.19
CA GLN A 58 -2.31 -4.17 15.59
C GLN A 58 -1.49 -3.66 16.76
N PHE A 59 -0.92 -4.62 17.51
CA PHE A 59 0.17 -4.36 18.43
C PHE A 59 1.50 -4.69 17.76
N VAL A 60 2.54 -3.91 18.07
CA VAL A 60 3.88 -4.06 17.50
C VAL A 60 4.91 -4.07 18.62
N ALA A 61 5.60 -5.19 18.79
CA ALA A 61 6.63 -5.41 19.79
C ALA A 61 7.95 -5.83 19.12
N VAL A 62 8.63 -4.87 18.49
CA VAL A 62 9.87 -5.12 17.73
C VAL A 62 11.13 -4.56 18.41
N ASP A 63 10.98 -3.84 19.52
CA ASP A 63 12.12 -3.38 20.30
C ASP A 63 12.65 -4.52 21.19
N ALA A 64 13.75 -5.13 20.80
CA ALA A 64 14.39 -6.20 21.56
C ALA A 64 14.78 -5.82 23.00
N LYS A 65 14.80 -4.51 23.32
CA LYS A 65 15.06 -3.99 24.70
C LYS A 65 13.79 -3.93 25.55
N LEU A 66 12.63 -4.26 25.00
CA LEU A 66 11.39 -4.33 25.77
C LEU A 66 11.50 -5.41 26.85
N ASN A 67 11.23 -5.03 28.08
CA ASN A 67 11.15 -5.99 29.18
C ASN A 67 9.77 -6.69 29.17
N ALA A 68 9.67 -7.78 28.44
CA ALA A 68 8.45 -8.56 28.30
C ALA A 68 8.02 -9.22 29.62
N ASP A 69 8.98 -9.64 30.47
CA ASP A 69 8.67 -10.20 31.79
C ASP A 69 7.97 -9.17 32.70
N ALA A 70 8.35 -7.89 32.57
CA ALA A 70 7.70 -6.83 33.34
C ALA A 70 6.27 -6.54 32.86
N LEU A 71 5.95 -6.72 31.58
CA LEU A 71 4.57 -6.66 31.08
C LEU A 71 3.74 -7.82 31.62
N ALA A 72 4.26 -9.03 31.55
CA ALA A 72 3.62 -10.22 32.09
C ALA A 72 3.38 -10.10 33.61
N ALA A 73 4.38 -9.64 34.36
CA ALA A 73 4.27 -9.43 35.82
C ALA A 73 3.22 -8.40 36.22
N LYS A 74 2.85 -7.48 35.31
CA LYS A 74 1.77 -6.50 35.53
C LYS A 74 0.36 -7.08 35.28
N GLY A 75 0.23 -8.34 34.82
CA GLY A 75 -1.06 -8.93 34.46
C GLY A 75 -1.67 -8.34 33.17
N THR A 76 -0.85 -7.67 32.35
CA THR A 76 -1.31 -7.03 31.11
C THR A 76 -1.72 -8.08 30.08
N ARG A 77 -2.85 -7.87 29.43
CA ARG A 77 -3.35 -8.71 28.33
C ARG A 77 -3.68 -7.88 27.11
N PHE A 78 -3.65 -8.49 25.93
CA PHE A 78 -3.83 -7.80 24.65
C PHE A 78 -4.84 -8.54 23.76
N ALA A 79 -5.66 -7.77 23.05
CA ALA A 79 -6.56 -8.26 22.02
C ALA A 79 -6.51 -7.31 20.81
N ALA A 80 -6.27 -7.86 19.63
CA ALA A 80 -6.24 -7.13 18.36
C ALA A 80 -6.53 -8.07 17.19
N SER A 81 -6.70 -7.51 16.00
CA SER A 81 -6.74 -8.34 14.79
C SER A 81 -5.38 -8.99 14.50
N LYS A 82 -4.28 -8.28 14.80
CA LYS A 82 -2.91 -8.73 14.53
C LYS A 82 -1.93 -8.27 15.61
N ALA A 83 -0.90 -9.06 15.86
CA ALA A 83 0.27 -8.64 16.63
C ALA A 83 1.55 -9.04 15.90
N VAL A 84 2.46 -8.08 15.80
CA VAL A 84 3.79 -8.24 15.17
C VAL A 84 4.83 -8.24 16.28
N ILE A 85 5.53 -9.35 16.45
CA ILE A 85 6.41 -9.57 17.61
C ILE A 85 7.78 -10.01 17.12
N ALA A 86 8.84 -9.36 17.59
CA ALA A 86 10.21 -9.83 17.33
C ALA A 86 10.45 -11.20 17.99
N GLU A 87 11.08 -12.11 17.28
CA GLU A 87 11.36 -13.49 17.71
C GLU A 87 11.91 -13.59 19.16
N PRO A 88 12.89 -12.77 19.59
CA PRO A 88 13.41 -12.84 20.97
C PRO A 88 12.37 -12.52 22.05
N LEU A 89 11.25 -11.90 21.71
CA LEU A 89 10.17 -11.53 22.64
C LEU A 89 8.98 -12.51 22.59
N ALA A 90 8.93 -13.38 21.57
CA ALA A 90 7.75 -14.17 21.27
C ALA A 90 7.34 -15.10 22.42
N GLU A 91 8.26 -15.86 22.96
CA GLU A 91 7.98 -16.81 24.06
C GLU A 91 7.24 -16.15 25.24
N LYS A 92 7.58 -14.91 25.54
CA LYS A 92 7.03 -14.17 26.69
C LYS A 92 5.80 -13.34 26.36
N LEU A 93 5.70 -12.82 25.17
CA LEU A 93 4.59 -11.94 24.78
C LEU A 93 3.39 -12.69 24.19
N VAL A 94 3.62 -13.77 23.44
CA VAL A 94 2.53 -14.54 22.81
C VAL A 94 1.45 -14.94 23.84
N PRO A 95 1.77 -15.43 25.04
CA PRO A 95 0.76 -15.82 26.04
C PRO A 95 -0.09 -14.64 26.57
N LEU A 96 0.33 -13.38 26.33
CA LEU A 96 -0.43 -12.21 26.77
C LEU A 96 -1.52 -11.80 25.76
N PHE A 97 -1.50 -12.36 24.56
CA PHE A 97 -2.50 -12.11 23.52
C PHE A 97 -3.67 -13.10 23.60
N THR A 98 -4.85 -12.62 23.21
CA THR A 98 -6.02 -13.46 23.07
C THR A 98 -5.87 -14.42 21.88
N GLU A 99 -6.51 -15.58 21.94
CA GLU A 99 -6.44 -16.64 20.91
C GLU A 99 -6.88 -16.17 19.51
N ASN A 100 -7.73 -15.17 19.44
CA ASN A 100 -8.23 -14.62 18.17
C ASN A 100 -7.26 -13.60 17.51
N THR A 101 -6.11 -13.33 18.14
CA THR A 101 -5.12 -12.40 17.58
C THR A 101 -4.20 -13.15 16.60
N GLU A 102 -4.16 -12.73 15.35
CA GLU A 102 -3.17 -13.21 14.38
C GLU A 102 -1.76 -12.81 14.83
N LEU A 103 -0.86 -13.78 14.97
CA LEU A 103 0.50 -13.55 15.44
C LEU A 103 1.49 -13.64 14.27
N VAL A 104 2.24 -12.58 14.05
CA VAL A 104 3.36 -12.52 13.10
C VAL A 104 4.66 -12.41 13.90
N ILE A 105 5.50 -13.42 13.80
CA ILE A 105 6.80 -13.45 14.47
C ILE A 105 7.87 -13.01 13.47
N LEU A 106 8.50 -11.89 13.74
CA LEU A 106 9.57 -11.37 12.91
C LEU A 106 10.91 -11.97 13.29
N PRO A 107 11.74 -12.40 12.31
CA PRO A 107 13.08 -12.89 12.60
C PRO A 107 13.92 -11.83 13.30
N GLU A 108 14.90 -12.27 14.08
CA GLU A 108 15.81 -11.35 14.78
C GLU A 108 16.46 -10.35 13.82
N GLY A 109 16.44 -9.08 14.20
CA GLY A 109 16.99 -7.97 13.42
C GLY A 109 16.06 -7.45 12.32
N ALA A 110 14.84 -7.98 12.16
CA ALA A 110 13.90 -7.44 11.20
C ALA A 110 13.34 -6.08 11.65
N ALA A 111 13.28 -5.14 10.71
CA ALA A 111 12.69 -3.84 10.92
C ALA A 111 11.20 -3.84 10.53
N PHE A 112 10.39 -3.20 11.36
CA PHE A 112 8.98 -2.95 11.09
C PHE A 112 8.78 -1.55 10.49
N VAL A 113 8.16 -1.48 9.32
CA VAL A 113 7.81 -0.23 8.61
C VAL A 113 6.29 -0.16 8.49
N ASP A 114 5.67 0.83 9.17
CA ASP A 114 4.21 0.99 9.27
C ASP A 114 3.70 1.99 8.22
N ASP A 115 4.12 1.83 6.98
CA ASP A 115 3.74 2.67 5.83
C ASP A 115 4.27 2.05 4.54
N ASP A 116 4.04 2.70 3.41
CA ASP A 116 4.65 2.36 2.14
C ASP A 116 6.17 2.58 2.16
N LEU A 117 6.89 1.80 1.39
CA LEU A 117 8.35 1.86 1.35
C LEU A 117 8.88 1.95 -0.09
N LYS A 118 9.59 3.01 -0.40
CA LYS A 118 10.49 3.03 -1.56
C LYS A 118 11.81 2.38 -1.16
N LEU A 119 12.06 1.16 -1.66
CA LEU A 119 13.26 0.39 -1.32
C LEU A 119 14.46 0.92 -2.10
N THR A 120 15.33 1.61 -1.40
CA THR A 120 16.54 2.26 -1.92
C THR A 120 17.76 1.89 -1.08
N PRO A 121 18.98 2.17 -1.54
CA PRO A 121 20.18 2.00 -0.71
C PRO A 121 20.10 2.77 0.62
N ALA A 122 19.41 3.90 0.65
CA ALA A 122 19.19 4.67 1.88
C ALA A 122 18.22 3.97 2.83
N ALA A 123 17.16 3.35 2.29
CA ALA A 123 16.20 2.57 3.07
C ALA A 123 16.90 1.36 3.74
N LEU A 124 17.74 0.60 3.01
CA LEU A 124 18.49 -0.50 3.61
C LEU A 124 19.48 -0.06 4.68
N ARG A 125 20.13 1.09 4.50
CA ARG A 125 20.99 1.64 5.57
C ARG A 125 20.22 2.01 6.82
N ARG A 126 18.97 2.42 6.67
CA ARG A 126 18.09 2.82 7.78
C ARG A 126 17.46 1.63 8.49
N TYR A 127 16.98 0.66 7.73
CA TYR A 127 16.13 -0.40 8.25
C TYR A 127 16.83 -1.77 8.31
N GLY A 128 17.97 -1.96 7.62
CA GLY A 128 18.64 -3.26 7.51
C GLY A 128 18.12 -4.11 6.36
N CYS A 129 18.54 -5.38 6.33
CA CYS A 129 18.29 -6.31 5.24
C CYS A 129 17.08 -7.21 5.45
N LYS A 130 16.43 -7.13 6.59
CA LYS A 130 15.19 -7.87 6.92
C LYS A 130 14.08 -6.87 7.18
N LEU A 131 13.02 -6.91 6.36
CA LEU A 131 11.99 -5.89 6.33
C LEU A 131 10.60 -6.51 6.44
N TYR A 132 9.80 -6.00 7.35
CA TYR A 132 8.35 -6.20 7.37
C TYR A 132 7.68 -4.85 7.12
N VAL A 133 6.99 -4.71 6.00
CA VAL A 133 6.34 -3.48 5.54
C VAL A 133 4.83 -3.68 5.56
N THR A 134 4.07 -2.79 6.18
CA THR A 134 2.60 -2.93 6.24
C THR A 134 1.89 -2.41 5.00
N GLY A 135 2.48 -1.45 4.31
CA GLY A 135 2.00 -0.85 3.07
C GLY A 135 2.59 -1.51 1.83
N ASP A 136 2.69 -0.75 0.75
CA ASP A 136 3.24 -1.18 -0.53
C ASP A 136 4.76 -0.97 -0.59
N VAL A 137 5.43 -1.77 -1.42
CA VAL A 137 6.88 -1.61 -1.67
C VAL A 137 7.13 -1.31 -3.13
N ASN A 138 7.82 -0.20 -3.37
CA ASN A 138 8.27 0.19 -4.69
C ASN A 138 9.81 0.07 -4.79
N ILE A 139 10.28 -0.68 -5.79
CA ILE A 139 11.71 -0.91 -6.05
C ILE A 139 12.06 -0.32 -7.40
N PRO A 140 12.59 0.91 -7.43
CA PRO A 140 12.92 1.58 -8.70
C PRO A 140 14.12 0.91 -9.39
N ALA A 141 14.22 1.06 -10.70
CA ALA A 141 15.24 0.43 -11.54
C ALA A 141 16.68 0.69 -11.03
N GLU A 142 16.95 1.91 -10.61
CA GLU A 142 18.25 2.30 -10.04
C GLU A 142 18.57 1.63 -8.70
N SER A 143 17.60 0.97 -8.11
CA SER A 143 17.73 0.24 -6.84
C SER A 143 17.73 -1.27 -6.99
N ALA A 144 17.69 -1.83 -8.19
CA ALA A 144 17.64 -3.29 -8.41
C ALA A 144 18.77 -4.04 -7.67
N GLY A 145 19.99 -3.52 -7.69
CA GLY A 145 21.14 -4.09 -6.95
C GLY A 145 21.02 -4.05 -5.42
N VAL A 146 19.99 -3.37 -4.88
CA VAL A 146 19.71 -3.38 -3.44
C VAL A 146 19.14 -4.74 -3.01
N LEU A 147 18.39 -5.40 -3.89
CA LEU A 147 17.73 -6.68 -3.60
C LEU A 147 18.69 -7.80 -3.25
N GLU A 148 19.91 -7.80 -3.82
CA GLU A 148 20.95 -8.78 -3.50
C GLU A 148 21.32 -8.84 -2.00
N LYS A 149 20.99 -7.79 -1.25
CA LYS A 149 21.27 -7.65 0.19
C LYS A 149 20.04 -7.92 1.06
N VAL A 150 18.87 -8.08 0.45
CA VAL A 150 17.64 -8.33 1.19
C VAL A 150 17.53 -9.81 1.50
N GLU A 151 17.39 -10.14 2.77
CA GLU A 151 17.30 -11.52 3.25
C GLU A 151 15.87 -11.95 3.55
N TYR A 152 15.05 -10.97 3.96
CA TYR A 152 13.65 -11.15 4.36
C TYR A 152 12.85 -9.93 3.94
N LEU A 153 11.75 -10.14 3.20
CA LEU A 153 10.86 -9.06 2.76
C LEU A 153 9.41 -9.53 2.80
N HIS A 154 8.71 -9.19 3.87
CA HIS A 154 7.27 -9.40 3.98
C HIS A 154 6.54 -8.07 3.82
N VAL A 155 5.58 -8.03 2.89
CA VAL A 155 4.86 -6.83 2.46
C VAL A 155 3.37 -7.04 2.62
N GLY A 156 2.74 -6.23 3.46
CA GLY A 156 1.29 -6.29 3.67
C GLY A 156 0.45 -5.78 2.51
N GLY A 157 1.07 -5.10 1.56
CA GLY A 157 0.51 -4.58 0.31
C GLY A 157 1.09 -5.23 -0.93
N ASP A 158 1.17 -4.44 -2.00
CA ASP A 158 1.71 -4.86 -3.29
C ASP A 158 3.19 -4.52 -3.42
N VAL A 159 3.89 -5.28 -4.25
CA VAL A 159 5.28 -4.99 -4.60
C VAL A 159 5.36 -4.57 -6.05
N THR A 160 5.96 -3.41 -6.32
CA THR A 160 6.21 -2.91 -7.67
C THR A 160 7.72 -2.90 -7.95
N ILE A 161 8.12 -3.61 -8.98
CA ILE A 161 9.52 -3.70 -9.44
C ILE A 161 9.62 -3.40 -10.92
N THR A 162 10.82 -3.14 -11.41
CA THR A 162 11.10 -3.15 -12.86
C THR A 162 11.55 -4.55 -13.32
N ALA A 163 11.39 -4.85 -14.60
CA ALA A 163 11.82 -6.14 -15.19
C ALA A 163 13.30 -6.44 -14.89
N ALA A 164 14.17 -5.42 -14.87
CA ALA A 164 15.58 -5.58 -14.52
C ALA A 164 15.84 -6.05 -13.08
N ALA A 165 14.87 -5.92 -12.19
CA ALA A 165 14.97 -6.33 -10.78
C ALA A 165 14.32 -7.69 -10.50
N GLU A 166 13.68 -8.30 -11.48
CA GLU A 166 12.82 -9.47 -11.30
C GLU A 166 13.61 -10.69 -10.80
N ASP A 167 14.72 -11.04 -11.45
CA ASP A 167 15.55 -12.17 -11.04
C ASP A 167 16.12 -11.97 -9.62
N ALA A 168 16.54 -10.75 -9.29
CA ALA A 168 17.07 -10.43 -7.97
C ALA A 168 15.96 -10.48 -6.90
N PHE A 169 14.74 -10.11 -7.25
CA PHE A 169 13.59 -10.21 -6.35
C PHE A 169 13.25 -11.67 -6.03
N TYR A 170 13.19 -12.55 -7.03
CA TYR A 170 12.94 -13.97 -6.81
C TYR A 170 14.09 -14.71 -6.12
N ALA A 171 15.28 -14.13 -6.06
CA ALA A 171 16.41 -14.68 -5.31
C ALA A 171 16.32 -14.43 -3.79
N ILE A 172 15.42 -13.56 -3.32
CA ILE A 172 15.21 -13.34 -1.89
C ILE A 172 14.63 -14.62 -1.27
N SER A 173 15.27 -15.10 -0.22
CA SER A 173 14.95 -16.42 0.35
C SER A 173 13.61 -16.51 1.08
N ASP A 174 13.13 -15.39 1.62
CA ASP A 174 11.89 -15.32 2.39
C ASP A 174 11.12 -14.07 2.02
N THR A 175 10.05 -14.26 1.22
CA THR A 175 9.19 -13.18 0.73
C THR A 175 7.73 -13.52 0.90
N ASP A 176 6.94 -12.51 1.30
CA ASP A 176 5.48 -12.56 1.33
C ASP A 176 4.92 -11.21 0.86
N TYR A 177 3.91 -11.22 -0.01
CA TYR A 177 3.28 -10.02 -0.57
C TYR A 177 1.91 -10.38 -1.16
N LYS A 178 1.06 -9.36 -1.39
CA LYS A 178 -0.25 -9.60 -2.01
C LYS A 178 -0.15 -9.80 -3.51
N GLU A 179 0.44 -8.83 -4.21
CA GLU A 179 0.60 -8.83 -5.65
C GLU A 179 1.99 -8.33 -6.03
N LEU A 180 2.60 -8.93 -7.08
CA LEU A 180 3.83 -8.47 -7.68
C LEU A 180 3.53 -7.83 -9.03
N ARG A 181 3.84 -6.54 -9.16
CA ARG A 181 3.74 -5.79 -10.41
C ARG A 181 5.12 -5.58 -11.01
N VAL A 182 5.38 -6.21 -12.13
CA VAL A 182 6.64 -6.05 -12.87
C VAL A 182 6.43 -5.03 -13.98
N LEU A 183 7.07 -3.87 -13.85
CA LEU A 183 6.98 -2.77 -14.80
C LEU A 183 8.14 -2.82 -15.78
N LYS A 184 7.86 -2.49 -17.03
CA LYS A 184 8.88 -2.40 -18.08
C LYS A 184 9.48 -0.99 -18.09
N GLY A 185 10.80 -0.93 -18.31
CA GLY A 185 11.53 0.32 -18.44
C GLY A 185 11.57 1.18 -17.16
N ARG A 186 11.73 2.48 -17.36
CA ARG A 186 11.85 3.45 -16.26
C ARG A 186 10.50 3.76 -15.63
N LEU A 187 10.40 3.62 -14.31
CA LEU A 187 9.18 3.97 -13.58
C LEU A 187 9.07 5.49 -13.35
N VAL A 188 7.91 6.04 -13.67
CA VAL A 188 7.44 7.38 -13.32
C VAL A 188 6.14 7.23 -12.55
N ASN A 189 6.14 7.47 -11.25
CA ASN A 189 4.97 7.27 -10.39
C ASN A 189 4.66 8.49 -9.52
N ASP A 190 3.39 8.58 -9.10
CA ASP A 190 2.89 9.57 -8.15
C ASP A 190 3.22 11.02 -8.56
N MET A 191 3.11 11.30 -9.86
CA MET A 191 3.39 12.63 -10.39
C MET A 191 2.08 13.40 -10.63
N PRO A 192 1.98 14.68 -10.16
CA PRO A 192 0.81 15.50 -10.46
C PRO A 192 0.68 15.80 -11.96
N MET A 193 1.81 15.87 -12.66
CA MET A 193 1.86 16.05 -14.11
C MET A 193 3.17 15.50 -14.66
N VAL A 194 3.08 14.77 -15.78
CA VAL A 194 4.24 14.32 -16.56
C VAL A 194 3.97 14.56 -18.04
N ARG A 195 4.99 15.00 -18.77
CA ARG A 195 4.99 15.09 -20.23
C ARG A 195 5.95 14.06 -20.79
N ILE A 196 5.43 13.16 -21.61
CA ILE A 196 6.21 12.11 -22.27
C ILE A 196 6.65 12.60 -23.64
N THR A 197 7.96 12.52 -23.89
CA THR A 197 8.60 12.90 -25.18
C THR A 197 9.37 11.71 -25.73
N SER A 198 9.70 11.70 -27.04
CA SER A 198 10.55 10.66 -27.64
C SER A 198 11.91 10.55 -26.96
N GLU A 199 12.47 11.66 -26.50
CA GLU A 199 13.74 11.64 -25.77
C GLU A 199 13.60 10.86 -24.46
N MET A 200 12.50 11.06 -23.72
CA MET A 200 12.26 10.33 -22.48
C MET A 200 12.07 8.83 -22.74
N LEU A 201 11.29 8.45 -23.76
CA LEU A 201 11.07 7.05 -24.12
C LEU A 201 12.36 6.33 -24.54
N ASN A 202 13.34 7.06 -25.06
CA ASN A 202 14.62 6.52 -25.53
C ASN A 202 15.73 6.55 -24.46
N LEU A 203 15.44 7.04 -23.24
CA LEU A 203 16.40 6.98 -22.12
C LEU A 203 16.62 5.55 -21.60
N ASP A 204 15.63 4.69 -21.80
CA ASP A 204 15.67 3.28 -21.40
C ASP A 204 15.28 2.41 -22.61
N ALA A 205 15.93 1.25 -22.75
CA ALA A 205 15.64 0.34 -23.86
C ALA A 205 14.19 -0.17 -23.83
N ASP A 206 13.68 -0.41 -22.61
CA ASP A 206 12.34 -0.91 -22.35
C ASP A 206 11.30 0.21 -22.17
N GLY A 207 11.70 1.48 -22.40
CA GLY A 207 10.82 2.64 -22.38
C GLY A 207 10.47 3.15 -20.98
N ILE A 208 9.19 3.50 -20.78
CA ILE A 208 8.68 4.12 -19.54
C ILE A 208 7.36 3.47 -19.12
N SER A 209 7.25 3.20 -17.82
CA SER A 209 5.99 2.89 -17.15
C SER A 209 5.54 4.08 -16.29
N CYS A 210 4.34 4.61 -16.56
CA CYS A 210 3.71 5.67 -15.78
C CYS A 210 2.60 5.08 -14.92
N THR A 211 2.68 5.26 -13.59
CA THR A 211 1.66 4.78 -12.65
C THR A 211 1.25 5.88 -11.68
N ASP A 212 -0.01 5.84 -11.22
CA ASP A 212 -0.55 6.75 -10.20
C ASP A 212 -0.34 8.25 -10.51
N CYS A 213 -0.26 8.62 -11.80
CA CYS A 213 -0.07 10.00 -12.20
C CYS A 213 -1.43 10.71 -12.38
N ALA A 214 -1.53 11.96 -11.90
CA ALA A 214 -2.76 12.73 -12.06
C ALA A 214 -2.99 13.18 -13.52
N LEU A 215 -1.92 13.54 -14.23
CA LEU A 215 -1.99 13.93 -15.64
C LEU A 215 -0.75 13.47 -16.42
N VAL A 216 -0.97 12.61 -17.42
CA VAL A 216 0.05 12.22 -18.39
C VAL A 216 -0.26 12.96 -19.71
N THR A 217 0.69 13.74 -20.24
CA THR A 217 0.54 14.44 -21.52
C THR A 217 1.55 13.90 -22.51
N LEU A 218 1.10 13.41 -23.64
CA LEU A 218 1.98 12.94 -24.71
C LEU A 218 2.39 14.08 -25.62
N ASP A 219 3.66 14.10 -26.01
CA ASP A 219 4.12 15.00 -27.05
C ASP A 219 3.46 14.62 -28.39
N LYS A 220 3.05 15.63 -29.16
CA LYS A 220 2.40 15.46 -30.47
C LYS A 220 3.29 14.76 -31.49
N ALA A 221 4.61 14.84 -31.32
CA ALA A 221 5.59 14.22 -32.19
C ALA A 221 5.75 12.70 -31.97
N LEU A 222 5.24 12.16 -30.87
CA LEU A 222 5.29 10.71 -30.59
C LEU A 222 4.45 9.94 -31.62
N THR A 223 5.07 8.95 -32.22
CA THR A 223 4.39 8.04 -33.13
C THR A 223 3.58 6.98 -32.39
N ALA A 224 2.58 6.41 -33.03
CA ALA A 224 1.80 5.30 -32.47
C ALA A 224 2.70 4.07 -32.17
N GLU A 225 3.71 3.84 -32.98
CA GLU A 225 4.68 2.74 -32.81
C GLU A 225 5.52 2.94 -31.55
N GLU A 226 6.10 4.13 -31.35
CA GLU A 226 6.87 4.46 -30.15
C GLU A 226 6.01 4.30 -28.89
N ILE A 227 4.75 4.69 -28.93
CA ILE A 227 3.81 4.55 -27.82
C ILE A 227 3.59 3.07 -27.49
N VAL A 228 3.27 2.24 -28.50
CA VAL A 228 2.97 0.81 -28.30
C VAL A 228 4.20 0.04 -27.82
N GLU A 229 5.39 0.37 -28.31
CA GLU A 229 6.60 -0.35 -27.99
C GLU A 229 7.20 0.03 -26.61
N LYS A 230 7.09 1.32 -26.24
CA LYS A 230 7.89 1.87 -25.14
C LYS A 230 7.11 2.55 -24.04
N LEU A 231 5.77 2.62 -24.12
CA LEU A 231 5.00 3.28 -23.08
C LEU A 231 4.01 2.32 -22.45
N HIS A 232 3.98 2.31 -21.12
CA HIS A 232 2.98 1.61 -20.34
C HIS A 232 2.37 2.60 -19.34
N ILE A 233 1.03 2.64 -19.25
CA ILE A 233 0.33 3.56 -18.36
C ILE A 233 -0.68 2.78 -17.54
N SER A 234 -0.64 2.92 -16.22
CA SER A 234 -1.61 2.30 -15.33
C SER A 234 -2.03 3.25 -14.20
N ASP A 235 -3.24 3.04 -13.69
CA ASP A 235 -3.76 3.73 -12.50
C ASP A 235 -3.67 5.28 -12.58
N CYS A 236 -3.73 5.85 -13.79
CA CYS A 236 -3.62 7.29 -13.99
C CYS A 236 -4.99 7.96 -14.12
N ALA A 237 -5.13 9.19 -13.58
CA ALA A 237 -6.40 9.88 -13.61
C ALA A 237 -6.75 10.42 -15.01
N CYS A 238 -5.78 10.96 -15.76
CA CYS A 238 -6.03 11.53 -17.07
C CYS A 238 -4.82 11.41 -18.00
N ILE A 239 -5.08 11.01 -19.26
CA ILE A 239 -4.07 11.07 -20.33
C ILE A 239 -4.54 12.09 -21.38
N ARG A 240 -3.62 12.94 -21.87
CA ARG A 240 -3.82 13.84 -23.01
C ARG A 240 -3.00 13.36 -24.21
N CYS A 241 -3.65 13.12 -25.33
CA CYS A 241 -3.02 12.68 -26.57
C CYS A 241 -3.67 13.35 -27.79
N THR A 242 -3.11 13.15 -28.96
CA THR A 242 -3.73 13.51 -30.25
C THR A 242 -4.65 12.41 -30.73
N MET A 243 -5.54 12.71 -31.70
CA MET A 243 -6.39 11.71 -32.34
C MET A 243 -5.57 10.58 -32.99
N ALA A 244 -4.43 10.91 -33.59
CA ALA A 244 -3.53 9.90 -34.17
C ALA A 244 -2.91 8.94 -33.15
N GLN A 245 -2.82 9.37 -31.90
CA GLN A 245 -2.20 8.60 -30.78
C GLN A 245 -3.24 7.81 -29.97
N GLU A 246 -4.54 8.13 -30.07
CA GLU A 246 -5.61 7.61 -29.21
C GLU A 246 -5.65 6.07 -29.17
N ALA A 247 -5.61 5.43 -30.33
CA ALA A 247 -5.65 3.98 -30.42
C ALA A 247 -4.44 3.31 -29.74
N ALA A 248 -3.24 3.87 -29.95
CA ALA A 248 -2.01 3.39 -29.35
C ALA A 248 -2.02 3.58 -27.81
N VAL A 249 -2.48 4.75 -27.36
CA VAL A 249 -2.64 5.04 -25.93
C VAL A 249 -3.62 4.07 -25.28
N SER A 250 -4.76 3.83 -25.90
CA SER A 250 -5.76 2.88 -25.37
C SER A 250 -5.21 1.45 -25.26
N ALA A 251 -4.32 1.06 -26.18
CA ALA A 251 -3.71 -0.28 -26.17
C ALA A 251 -2.68 -0.48 -25.05
N VAL A 252 -2.03 0.61 -24.58
CA VAL A 252 -0.96 0.55 -23.56
C VAL A 252 -1.40 1.08 -22.19
N SER A 253 -2.70 1.36 -22.04
CA SER A 253 -3.27 1.94 -20.82
C SER A 253 -4.17 0.93 -20.09
N THR A 254 -4.01 0.85 -18.77
CA THR A 254 -4.84 0.05 -17.87
C THR A 254 -5.30 0.91 -16.70
N ASP A 255 -6.56 0.78 -16.27
CA ASP A 255 -7.14 1.49 -15.12
C ASP A 255 -6.96 3.02 -15.17
N VAL A 256 -7.18 3.59 -16.36
CA VAL A 256 -7.13 5.04 -16.60
C VAL A 256 -8.53 5.62 -16.56
N ALA A 257 -8.75 6.64 -15.70
CA ALA A 257 -10.08 7.21 -15.55
C ALA A 257 -10.54 8.00 -16.78
N GLN A 258 -9.64 8.68 -17.52
CA GLN A 258 -9.99 9.45 -18.71
C GLN A 258 -8.84 9.57 -19.72
N ILE A 259 -9.15 9.35 -21.01
CA ILE A 259 -8.29 9.73 -22.14
C ILE A 259 -8.92 10.94 -22.83
N LYS A 260 -8.17 12.04 -22.98
CA LYS A 260 -8.59 13.29 -23.64
C LYS A 260 -7.83 13.49 -24.95
N VAL A 261 -8.56 13.51 -26.06
CA VAL A 261 -8.01 13.85 -27.37
C VAL A 261 -8.04 15.38 -27.55
N THR A 262 -6.89 15.99 -27.79
CA THR A 262 -6.71 17.46 -27.77
C THR A 262 -6.89 18.14 -29.12
N ASP A 263 -6.87 17.39 -30.21
CA ASP A 263 -7.02 17.85 -31.59
C ASP A 263 -8.23 17.20 -32.31
N ALA A 264 -9.16 16.62 -31.54
CA ALA A 264 -10.44 16.16 -32.09
C ALA A 264 -11.16 17.37 -32.73
N PRO A 265 -11.72 17.22 -33.94
CA PRO A 265 -12.57 18.24 -34.51
C PRO A 265 -13.70 18.55 -33.53
N GLU A 266 -13.92 19.84 -33.22
CA GLU A 266 -15.09 20.25 -32.45
C GLU A 266 -16.33 19.66 -33.16
N GLU A 267 -17.04 18.74 -32.51
CA GLU A 267 -18.38 18.35 -32.98
C GLU A 267 -19.17 19.66 -33.01
N ARG A 268 -19.50 20.11 -34.21
CA ARG A 268 -20.45 21.20 -34.40
C ARG A 268 -21.74 20.71 -33.76
N ASP A 269 -22.10 21.35 -32.67
CA ASP A 269 -23.40 21.19 -32.04
C ASP A 269 -24.45 21.65 -33.02
N ASP A 270 -24.97 20.73 -33.83
CA ASP A 270 -26.07 20.96 -34.78
C ASP A 270 -27.39 21.07 -34.03
N GLY A 271 -27.43 21.78 -32.91
CA GLY A 271 -28.66 22.35 -32.36
C GLY A 271 -29.74 21.37 -31.88
N GLU A 272 -29.48 20.06 -31.82
CA GLU A 272 -30.40 19.11 -31.17
C GLU A 272 -29.99 18.91 -29.70
N THR A 273 -30.68 19.65 -28.88
CA THR A 273 -30.55 19.59 -27.40
C THR A 273 -31.06 18.23 -26.89
N VAL A 274 -30.21 17.21 -26.90
CA VAL A 274 -30.45 16.00 -26.13
C VAL A 274 -30.15 16.35 -24.66
N ARG A 275 -31.18 16.75 -23.93
CA ARG A 275 -31.13 16.86 -22.45
C ARG A 275 -30.87 15.47 -21.89
N ARG A 276 -29.61 15.16 -21.58
CA ARG A 276 -29.30 14.07 -20.66
C ARG A 276 -29.74 14.51 -19.26
N MET A 277 -30.90 14.06 -18.86
CA MET A 277 -31.30 14.12 -17.46
C MET A 277 -30.43 13.18 -16.66
N GLY A 278 -29.44 13.72 -15.98
CA GLY A 278 -28.76 13.02 -14.90
C GLY A 278 -29.77 12.75 -13.78
N ALA A 279 -30.07 11.49 -13.53
CA ALA A 279 -30.87 11.11 -12.37
C ALA A 279 -30.06 11.41 -11.11
N GLN A 280 -30.35 12.55 -10.47
CA GLN A 280 -30.02 12.78 -9.06
C GLN A 280 -30.96 11.93 -8.23
N LEU A 281 -30.49 10.84 -7.67
CA LEU A 281 -31.15 10.16 -6.58
C LEU A 281 -30.75 10.89 -5.28
N THR A 282 -31.66 11.72 -4.81
CA THR A 282 -31.67 12.22 -3.44
C THR A 282 -32.47 11.24 -2.59
N LEU A 283 -31.83 10.64 -1.61
CA LEU A 283 -32.45 10.06 -0.41
C LEU A 283 -31.61 10.41 0.79
#